data_8fa29fa437f7ae508a7f209cfc770cab
#
_entry.id   8fa29fa437f7ae508a7f209cfc770cab
#
_cell.length_a   1.000
_cell.length_b   1.000
_cell.length_c   1.000
_cell.angle_alpha   90.00
_cell.angle_beta   90.00
_cell.angle_gamma   90.00
#
_symmetry.space_group_name_H-M   'P 1'
#
loop_
_entity.id
_entity.type
_entity.pdbx_description
1 polymer ?
#
loop_
_entity_poly.entity_id
_entity_poly.type
_entity_poly.pdbx_seq_one_letter_code
_entity_poly.pdbx_strand_id
1 'polypeptide(L)'
;EWDPYTTPVIAEKSGIAGYVDLIDGVSIQETTDDATGISSKSVVDWRAQSKNTDLKPRITLRDEKGNVIKKADDNEARYYLVPDSILSVKDGQKIFAGDIIARLPKETTKTKDITGGLPRVAELFEARKAKDSAIIAENDGQVLFGKEVRGKQKISIQPENGEPSNYLIPKGKHINFNQGEKIKKGEYLLDGQPLPHDILRILGIKDLTEYFVNQVQEVYRLQGV
;
A
#
# COMPACT_ATOMS: atom_id res chain seq x y z
N GLU A 1 -7.95 6.65 -20.72
CA GLU A 1 -8.24 5.21 -20.68
C GLU A 1 -8.06 4.70 -19.25
N TRP A 2 -9.07 4.04 -18.72
CA TRP A 2 -9.05 3.58 -17.33
C TRP A 2 -8.28 2.27 -17.21
N ASP A 3 -7.23 2.25 -16.40
CA ASP A 3 -6.42 1.07 -16.14
C ASP A 3 -6.95 0.32 -14.90
N PRO A 4 -7.57 -0.87 -15.07
CA PRO A 4 -8.10 -1.65 -13.96
C PRO A 4 -7.02 -2.40 -13.16
N TYR A 5 -5.81 -2.52 -13.67
CA TYR A 5 -4.76 -3.39 -13.12
C TYR A 5 -3.77 -2.66 -12.23
N THR A 6 -3.71 -1.34 -12.32
CA THR A 6 -2.78 -0.53 -11.53
C THR A 6 -3.50 0.56 -10.75
N THR A 7 -2.93 0.94 -9.61
CA THR A 7 -3.38 2.07 -8.81
C THR A 7 -2.29 3.14 -8.84
N PRO A 8 -2.58 4.36 -9.34
CA PRO A 8 -1.59 5.43 -9.35
C PRO A 8 -1.37 5.98 -7.94
N VAL A 9 -0.11 6.17 -7.57
CA VAL A 9 0.31 6.93 -6.40
C VAL A 9 0.53 8.36 -6.82
N ILE A 10 -0.21 9.29 -6.25
CA ILE A 10 -0.22 10.70 -6.63
C ILE A 10 0.53 11.50 -5.58
N ALA A 11 1.33 12.49 -6.04
CA ALA A 11 2.01 13.42 -5.17
C ALA A 11 1.02 14.36 -4.49
N GLU A 12 0.99 14.39 -3.16
CA GLU A 12 0.14 15.31 -2.41
C GLU A 12 0.72 16.73 -2.35
N LYS A 13 2.03 16.86 -2.49
CA LYS A 13 2.76 18.14 -2.48
C LYS A 13 3.82 18.19 -3.55
N SER A 14 4.19 19.41 -3.95
CA SER A 14 5.28 19.64 -4.90
C SER A 14 6.62 19.52 -4.18
N GLY A 15 7.62 18.95 -4.86
CA GLY A 15 8.96 18.76 -4.32
C GLY A 15 9.90 18.07 -5.30
N ILE A 16 11.05 17.66 -4.82
CA ILE A 16 12.03 16.89 -5.57
C ILE A 16 11.94 15.43 -5.15
N ALA A 17 11.74 14.53 -6.11
CA ALA A 17 11.71 13.08 -5.84
C ALA A 17 13.09 12.60 -5.40
N GLY A 18 13.16 11.87 -4.31
CA GLY A 18 14.38 11.20 -3.86
C GLY A 18 14.11 9.71 -3.69
N TYR A 19 14.94 8.90 -4.31
CA TYR A 19 14.90 7.45 -4.16
C TYR A 19 15.52 7.03 -2.83
N VAL A 20 14.87 6.14 -2.11
CA VAL A 20 15.40 5.56 -0.87
C VAL A 20 15.20 4.05 -0.93
N ASP A 21 16.29 3.32 -0.69
CA ASP A 21 16.36 1.85 -0.81
C ASP A 21 15.96 1.32 -2.21
N LEU A 22 16.06 2.18 -3.23
CA LEU A 22 15.83 1.87 -4.63
C LEU A 22 17.19 1.74 -5.33
N ILE A 23 17.73 0.51 -5.36
CA ILE A 23 19.08 0.19 -5.87
C ILE A 23 18.95 -0.55 -7.18
N ASP A 24 19.56 -0.04 -8.26
CA ASP A 24 19.56 -0.69 -9.57
C ASP A 24 20.19 -2.11 -9.48
N GLY A 25 19.50 -3.10 -10.05
CA GLY A 25 19.89 -4.51 -10.02
C GLY A 25 19.55 -5.27 -8.73
N VAL A 26 19.10 -4.60 -7.66
CA VAL A 26 18.71 -5.24 -6.40
C VAL A 26 17.21 -5.06 -6.13
N SER A 27 16.74 -3.83 -6.10
CA SER A 27 15.34 -3.48 -5.85
C SER A 27 14.65 -2.82 -7.05
N ILE A 28 15.41 -2.38 -8.06
CA ILE A 28 14.90 -1.84 -9.32
C ILE A 28 15.50 -2.63 -10.49
N GLN A 29 14.67 -2.87 -11.49
CA GLN A 29 15.06 -3.38 -12.80
C GLN A 29 14.51 -2.46 -13.89
N GLU A 30 15.35 -2.12 -14.87
CA GLU A 30 14.92 -1.43 -16.05
C GLU A 30 14.49 -2.47 -17.10
N THR A 31 13.26 -2.35 -17.54
CA THR A 31 12.70 -3.21 -18.60
C THR A 31 12.35 -2.32 -19.78
N THR A 32 12.92 -2.62 -20.93
CA THR A 32 12.59 -1.95 -22.19
C THR A 32 11.52 -2.78 -22.90
N ASP A 33 10.42 -2.15 -23.22
CA ASP A 33 9.38 -2.76 -24.05
C ASP A 33 9.86 -2.75 -25.50
N ASP A 34 10.13 -3.94 -26.05
CA ASP A 34 10.63 -4.11 -27.42
C ASP A 34 9.64 -3.60 -28.48
N ALA A 35 8.35 -3.53 -28.17
CA ALA A 35 7.32 -3.08 -29.10
C ALA A 35 7.22 -1.55 -29.19
N THR A 36 7.43 -0.85 -28.08
CA THR A 36 7.27 0.61 -27.98
C THR A 36 8.60 1.35 -27.83
N GLY A 37 9.70 0.64 -27.53
CA GLY A 37 11.01 1.23 -27.27
C GLY A 37 11.07 2.07 -26.00
N ILE A 38 10.04 2.02 -25.15
CA ILE A 38 9.96 2.78 -23.90
C ILE A 38 10.60 1.95 -22.78
N SER A 39 11.62 2.51 -22.13
CA SER A 39 12.17 1.89 -20.93
C SER A 39 11.38 2.33 -19.70
N SER A 40 10.95 1.36 -18.92
CA SER A 40 10.28 1.57 -17.63
C SER A 40 11.10 0.94 -16.51
N LYS A 41 11.18 1.62 -15.36
CA LYS A 41 11.79 1.08 -14.15
C LYS A 41 10.71 0.44 -13.29
N SER A 42 10.89 -0.81 -12.95
CA SER A 42 10.01 -1.56 -12.06
C SER A 42 10.73 -1.99 -10.79
N VAL A 43 9.99 -2.06 -9.69
CA VAL A 43 10.51 -2.57 -8.42
C VAL A 43 10.48 -4.09 -8.44
N VAL A 44 11.62 -4.72 -8.18
CA VAL A 44 11.76 -6.18 -8.13
C VAL A 44 11.55 -6.68 -6.70
N ASP A 45 11.15 -7.94 -6.54
CA ASP A 45 11.08 -8.55 -5.22
C ASP A 45 12.49 -8.79 -4.65
N TRP A 46 13.02 -7.78 -3.95
CA TRP A 46 14.34 -7.79 -3.31
C TRP A 46 14.47 -8.84 -2.21
N ARG A 47 13.36 -9.32 -1.66
CA ARG A 47 13.33 -10.34 -0.59
C ARG A 47 13.75 -11.70 -1.10
N ALA A 48 13.50 -11.98 -2.39
CA ALA A 48 13.91 -13.23 -3.03
C ALA A 48 15.41 -13.27 -3.31
N GLN A 49 16.02 -12.09 -3.55
CA GLN A 49 17.44 -11.98 -3.96
C GLN A 49 18.41 -11.81 -2.79
N SER A 50 17.97 -11.25 -1.66
CA SER A 50 18.84 -10.93 -0.55
C SER A 50 18.22 -11.36 0.79
N LYS A 51 18.80 -12.39 1.41
CA LYS A 51 18.31 -12.96 2.68
C LYS A 51 18.46 -12.05 3.91
N ASN A 52 19.16 -10.91 3.81
CA ASN A 52 19.60 -10.11 4.97
C ASN A 52 19.36 -8.60 4.85
N THR A 53 18.59 -8.11 3.90
CA THR A 53 18.38 -6.66 3.76
C THR A 53 16.95 -6.28 4.11
N ASP A 54 16.79 -5.55 5.21
CA ASP A 54 15.54 -4.84 5.57
C ASP A 54 15.33 -3.60 4.68
N LEU A 55 15.47 -3.77 3.34
CA LEU A 55 15.20 -2.71 2.40
C LEU A 55 13.71 -2.38 2.40
N LYS A 56 13.42 -1.09 2.43
CA LYS A 56 12.06 -0.55 2.29
C LYS A 56 12.03 0.43 1.12
N PRO A 57 11.92 -0.06 -0.12
CA PRO A 57 11.89 0.77 -1.31
C PRO A 57 10.78 1.82 -1.21
N ARG A 58 11.17 3.08 -1.34
CA ARG A 58 10.25 4.20 -1.26
C ARG A 58 10.76 5.41 -2.01
N ILE A 59 9.83 6.28 -2.41
CA ILE A 59 10.12 7.61 -2.94
C ILE A 59 9.79 8.63 -1.86
N THR A 60 10.69 9.56 -1.62
CA THR A 60 10.48 10.68 -0.70
C THR A 60 10.42 11.98 -1.49
N LEU A 61 9.56 12.91 -1.09
CA LEU A 61 9.59 14.26 -1.62
C LEU A 61 10.43 15.15 -0.70
N ARG A 62 11.37 15.88 -1.31
CA ARG A 62 12.32 16.75 -0.62
C ARG A 62 12.17 18.19 -1.08
N ASP A 63 12.49 19.12 -0.20
CA ASP A 63 12.62 20.53 -0.54
C ASP A 63 13.96 20.81 -1.25
N GLU A 64 14.18 22.06 -1.67
CA GLU A 64 15.42 22.50 -2.30
C GLU A 64 16.65 22.40 -1.36
N LYS A 65 16.42 22.25 -0.06
CA LYS A 65 17.46 22.08 0.96
C LYS A 65 17.75 20.61 1.27
N GLY A 66 17.02 19.68 0.63
CA GLY A 66 17.18 18.23 0.83
C GLY A 66 16.38 17.64 1.98
N ASN A 67 15.60 18.43 2.73
CA ASN A 67 14.77 17.91 3.81
C ASN A 67 13.49 17.27 3.26
N VAL A 68 13.02 16.21 3.92
CA VAL A 68 11.76 15.55 3.53
C VAL A 68 10.59 16.48 3.86
N ILE A 69 9.71 16.68 2.88
CA ILE A 69 8.53 17.52 3.01
C ILE A 69 7.49 16.79 3.84
N LYS A 70 6.74 17.50 4.68
CA LYS A 70 5.62 16.96 5.43
C LYS A 70 4.33 17.02 4.63
N LYS A 71 3.52 15.97 4.69
CA LYS A 71 2.18 15.89 4.16
C LYS A 71 1.19 16.77 4.96
N ALA A 72 -0.07 16.75 4.57
CA ALA A 72 -1.12 17.47 5.29
C ALA A 72 -1.41 16.90 6.70
N ASP A 73 -1.12 15.63 6.91
CA ASP A 73 -1.28 14.88 8.16
C ASP A 73 -0.04 14.93 9.08
N ASP A 74 0.90 15.85 8.81
CA ASP A 74 2.17 16.05 9.52
C ASP A 74 3.17 14.87 9.40
N ASN A 75 2.82 13.80 8.68
CA ASN A 75 3.73 12.73 8.32
C ASN A 75 4.69 13.17 7.21
N GLU A 76 5.87 12.57 7.15
CA GLU A 76 6.80 12.81 6.06
C GLU A 76 6.24 12.29 4.72
N ALA A 77 6.47 13.02 3.61
CA ALA A 77 6.05 12.64 2.28
C ALA A 77 6.89 11.45 1.77
N ARG A 78 6.59 10.27 2.27
CA ARG A 78 7.18 9.00 1.91
C ARG A 78 6.13 8.13 1.24
N TYR A 79 6.47 7.60 0.07
CA TYR A 79 5.60 6.73 -0.72
C TYR A 79 6.27 5.37 -0.87
N TYR A 80 5.76 4.38 -0.13
CA TYR A 80 6.28 3.02 -0.15
C TYR A 80 5.88 2.30 -1.43
N LEU A 81 6.79 1.50 -1.94
CA LEU A 81 6.61 0.75 -3.16
C LEU A 81 6.58 -0.74 -2.87
N VAL A 82 5.68 -1.44 -3.52
CA VAL A 82 5.59 -2.90 -3.49
C VAL A 82 6.30 -3.50 -4.70
N PRO A 83 6.65 -4.79 -4.67
CA PRO A 83 7.16 -5.48 -5.86
C PRO A 83 6.23 -5.29 -7.06
N ASP A 84 6.79 -5.27 -8.26
CA ASP A 84 6.11 -5.02 -9.54
C ASP A 84 5.53 -3.59 -9.69
N SER A 85 5.84 -2.65 -8.78
CA SER A 85 5.49 -1.24 -8.93
C SER A 85 6.28 -0.61 -10.07
N ILE A 86 5.61 0.14 -10.94
CA ILE A 86 6.23 0.86 -12.06
C ILE A 86 6.51 2.30 -11.62
N LEU A 87 7.76 2.72 -11.73
CA LEU A 87 8.18 4.08 -11.38
C LEU A 87 7.83 5.03 -12.53
N SER A 88 7.14 6.13 -12.22
CA SER A 88 6.78 7.18 -13.19
C SER A 88 7.71 8.38 -13.13
N VAL A 89 8.57 8.48 -12.12
CA VAL A 89 9.46 9.62 -11.88
C VAL A 89 10.89 9.16 -11.72
N LYS A 90 11.86 10.03 -12.04
CA LYS A 90 13.29 9.76 -11.87
C LYS A 90 13.80 10.36 -10.56
N ASP A 91 14.91 9.81 -10.06
CA ASP A 91 15.60 10.39 -8.91
C ASP A 91 16.07 11.82 -9.20
N GLY A 92 15.82 12.73 -8.27
CA GLY A 92 16.11 14.17 -8.44
C GLY A 92 15.12 14.94 -9.32
N GLN A 93 14.07 14.31 -9.84
CA GLN A 93 13.08 14.97 -10.68
C GLN A 93 12.18 15.90 -9.84
N LYS A 94 11.93 17.11 -10.35
CA LYS A 94 10.95 18.03 -9.76
C LYS A 94 9.53 17.55 -10.09
N ILE A 95 8.70 17.44 -9.07
CA ILE A 95 7.32 16.93 -9.11
C ILE A 95 6.39 18.00 -8.58
N PHE A 96 5.21 18.09 -9.16
CA PHE A 96 4.13 18.96 -8.69
C PHE A 96 3.05 18.14 -7.98
N ALA A 97 2.30 18.80 -7.09
CA ALA A 97 1.13 18.19 -6.49
C ALA A 97 0.14 17.73 -7.56
N GLY A 98 -0.31 16.49 -7.52
CA GLY A 98 -1.16 15.86 -8.53
C GLY A 98 -0.41 14.99 -9.55
N ASP A 99 0.92 15.05 -9.63
CA ASP A 99 1.68 14.18 -10.52
C ASP A 99 1.70 12.72 -10.04
N ILE A 100 1.72 11.79 -10.99
CA ILE A 100 1.84 10.36 -10.68
C ILE A 100 3.30 10.04 -10.39
N ILE A 101 3.57 9.55 -9.19
CA ILE A 101 4.90 9.14 -8.72
C ILE A 101 5.23 7.71 -9.16
N ALA A 102 4.28 6.80 -8.95
CA ALA A 102 4.40 5.39 -9.29
C ALA A 102 3.03 4.80 -9.57
N ARG A 103 3.01 3.62 -10.19
CA ARG A 103 1.81 2.82 -10.38
C ARG A 103 2.01 1.50 -9.64
N LEU A 104 1.17 1.25 -8.65
CA LEU A 104 1.20 0.02 -7.88
C LEU A 104 0.33 -1.03 -8.58
N PRO A 105 0.80 -2.29 -8.71
CA PRO A 105 -0.05 -3.35 -9.20
C PRO A 105 -1.18 -3.58 -8.20
N LYS A 106 -2.41 -3.69 -8.70
CA LYS A 106 -3.50 -4.22 -7.88
C LYS A 106 -3.27 -5.71 -7.66
N GLU A 107 -3.25 -6.14 -6.41
CA GLU A 107 -3.08 -7.56 -6.04
C GLU A 107 -4.28 -8.44 -6.44
N THR A 108 -4.84 -8.24 -7.63
CA THR A 108 -6.05 -8.96 -8.05
C THR A 108 -5.80 -10.40 -8.53
N THR A 109 -4.55 -10.84 -8.67
CA THR A 109 -4.32 -12.09 -9.42
C THR A 109 -3.32 -13.09 -8.86
N LYS A 110 -2.59 -12.78 -7.80
CA LYS A 110 -1.60 -13.76 -7.26
C LYS A 110 -2.16 -14.74 -6.24
N THR A 111 -3.35 -14.51 -5.68
CA THR A 111 -4.03 -15.47 -4.82
C THR A 111 -5.19 -16.11 -5.57
N LYS A 112 -5.06 -17.40 -5.87
CA LYS A 112 -6.10 -18.26 -6.45
C LYS A 112 -7.41 -18.35 -5.61
N ASP A 113 -7.54 -17.54 -4.57
CA ASP A 113 -8.68 -17.49 -3.65
C ASP A 113 -9.72 -16.42 -4.04
N ILE A 114 -9.46 -15.60 -5.07
CA ILE A 114 -10.42 -14.61 -5.54
C ILE A 114 -11.13 -15.17 -6.76
N THR A 115 -12.32 -15.69 -6.56
CA THR A 115 -13.25 -15.99 -7.64
C THR A 115 -13.68 -14.67 -8.30
N GLY A 116 -13.62 -14.63 -9.63
CA GLY A 116 -14.13 -13.50 -10.41
C GLY A 116 -15.60 -13.66 -10.79
N GLY A 117 -16.22 -12.60 -11.27
CA GLY A 117 -17.59 -12.60 -11.78
C GLY A 117 -18.67 -12.73 -10.69
N LEU A 118 -19.81 -13.32 -11.06
CA LEU A 118 -20.96 -13.49 -10.16
C LEU A 118 -20.65 -14.23 -8.85
N PRO A 119 -19.82 -15.28 -8.81
CA PRO A 119 -19.41 -15.91 -7.56
C PRO A 119 -18.77 -14.94 -6.58
N ARG A 120 -18.01 -13.96 -7.06
CA ARG A 120 -17.38 -12.93 -6.21
C ARG A 120 -18.41 -12.04 -5.53
N VAL A 121 -19.49 -11.69 -6.26
CA VAL A 121 -20.59 -10.91 -5.68
C VAL A 121 -21.28 -11.69 -4.56
N ALA A 122 -21.51 -12.98 -4.76
CA ALA A 122 -22.07 -13.84 -3.72
C ALA A 122 -21.18 -13.93 -2.47
N GLU A 123 -19.86 -14.09 -2.63
CA GLU A 123 -18.89 -14.09 -1.53
C GLU A 123 -18.89 -12.76 -0.75
N LEU A 124 -19.02 -11.62 -1.44
CA LEU A 124 -19.11 -10.32 -0.79
C LEU A 124 -20.33 -10.21 0.12
N PHE A 125 -21.51 -10.65 -0.36
CA PHE A 125 -22.73 -10.63 0.45
C PHE A 125 -22.76 -11.69 1.54
N GLU A 126 -22.04 -12.81 1.36
CA GLU A 126 -21.81 -13.81 2.41
C GLU A 126 -20.85 -13.31 3.49
N ALA A 127 -20.13 -12.21 3.21
CA ALA A 127 -19.08 -11.63 4.07
C ALA A 127 -18.02 -12.65 4.46
N ARG A 128 -17.62 -13.50 3.51
CA ARG A 128 -16.64 -14.57 3.71
C ARG A 128 -15.28 -14.01 4.09
N LYS A 129 -14.64 -14.64 5.06
CA LYS A 129 -13.31 -14.24 5.53
C LYS A 129 -12.25 -14.64 4.51
N ALA A 130 -11.56 -13.65 3.94
CA ALA A 130 -10.42 -13.89 3.05
C ALA A 130 -9.22 -14.44 3.84
N LYS A 131 -8.41 -15.31 3.21
CA LYS A 131 -7.16 -15.83 3.81
C LYS A 131 -6.16 -14.72 4.05
N ASP A 132 -6.05 -13.77 3.12
CA ASP A 132 -5.17 -12.60 3.19
C ASP A 132 -6.00 -11.34 3.49
N SER A 133 -6.52 -11.27 4.72
CA SER A 133 -7.29 -10.10 5.15
C SER A 133 -6.37 -8.92 5.47
N ALA A 134 -6.79 -7.73 5.05
CA ALA A 134 -6.20 -6.47 5.49
C ALA A 134 -6.39 -6.29 7.00
N ILE A 135 -5.50 -5.54 7.61
CA ILE A 135 -5.64 -5.10 9.01
C ILE A 135 -5.86 -3.59 9.01
N ILE A 136 -6.95 -3.17 9.62
CA ILE A 136 -7.36 -1.77 9.70
C ILE A 136 -7.08 -1.26 11.13
N ALA A 137 -6.59 -0.04 11.25
CA ALA A 137 -6.34 0.61 12.54
C ALA A 137 -7.66 0.90 13.26
N GLU A 138 -7.78 0.47 14.50
CA GLU A 138 -8.98 0.70 15.32
C GLU A 138 -9.01 2.10 15.96
N ASN A 139 -7.84 2.67 16.22
CA ASN A 139 -7.68 3.96 16.88
C ASN A 139 -6.63 4.82 16.17
N ASP A 140 -6.74 6.13 16.36
CA ASP A 140 -5.67 7.05 16.01
C ASP A 140 -4.50 6.85 16.96
N GLY A 141 -3.27 6.97 16.50
CA GLY A 141 -2.13 6.84 17.39
C GLY A 141 -0.79 6.74 16.67
N GLN A 142 0.24 6.45 17.44
CA GLN A 142 1.59 6.24 16.94
C GLN A 142 1.90 4.76 16.80
N VAL A 143 2.45 4.38 15.65
CA VAL A 143 2.83 2.99 15.36
C VAL A 143 4.13 2.63 16.06
N LEU A 144 4.11 1.59 16.88
CA LEU A 144 5.27 1.05 17.58
C LEU A 144 5.48 -0.41 17.20
N PHE A 145 6.70 -0.75 16.77
CA PHE A 145 7.08 -2.13 16.52
C PHE A 145 7.56 -2.80 17.81
N GLY A 146 6.88 -3.86 18.19
CA GLY A 146 7.25 -4.69 19.33
C GLY A 146 8.13 -5.87 18.94
N LYS A 147 8.43 -6.71 19.93
CA LYS A 147 9.22 -7.95 19.73
C LYS A 147 8.45 -8.96 18.88
N GLU A 148 9.20 -9.71 18.09
CA GLU A 148 8.67 -10.83 17.32
C GLU A 148 8.19 -11.95 18.24
N VAL A 149 6.97 -12.44 18.02
CA VAL A 149 6.36 -13.53 18.80
C VAL A 149 5.88 -14.63 17.85
N ARG A 150 6.45 -15.82 17.97
CA ARG A 150 6.08 -17.01 17.18
C ARG A 150 6.06 -16.77 15.66
N GLY A 151 7.07 -16.08 15.12
CA GLY A 151 7.16 -15.79 13.69
C GLY A 151 6.20 -14.69 13.19
N LYS A 152 5.56 -13.96 14.12
CA LYS A 152 4.72 -12.80 13.84
C LYS A 152 5.33 -11.56 14.48
N GLN A 153 5.32 -10.46 13.77
CA GLN A 153 5.74 -9.18 14.32
C GLN A 153 4.59 -8.54 15.10
N LYS A 154 4.83 -8.17 16.34
CA LYS A 154 3.87 -7.41 17.13
C LYS A 154 3.95 -5.94 16.72
N ILE A 155 2.80 -5.35 16.38
CA ILE A 155 2.65 -3.92 16.15
C ILE A 155 1.64 -3.40 17.16
N SER A 156 1.96 -2.28 17.79
CA SER A 156 1.07 -1.61 18.73
C SER A 156 0.78 -0.21 18.21
N ILE A 157 -0.49 0.19 18.26
CA ILE A 157 -0.89 1.58 18.03
C ILE A 157 -1.12 2.20 19.40
N GLN A 158 -0.31 3.20 19.74
CA GLN A 158 -0.41 3.94 20.99
C GLN A 158 -1.21 5.22 20.75
N PRO A 159 -2.46 5.31 21.22
CA PRO A 159 -3.22 6.56 21.17
C PRO A 159 -2.65 7.57 22.17
N GLU A 160 -2.95 8.85 21.98
CA GLU A 160 -2.56 9.92 22.93
C GLU A 160 -3.21 9.70 24.30
N ASN A 161 -4.46 9.21 24.32
CA ASN A 161 -5.20 8.88 25.52
C ASN A 161 -5.87 7.52 25.33
N GLY A 162 -5.45 6.51 26.10
CA GLY A 162 -6.07 5.18 26.07
C GLY A 162 -5.09 4.02 26.05
N GLU A 163 -5.65 2.82 25.98
CA GLU A 163 -4.86 1.59 25.92
C GLU A 163 -4.35 1.33 24.49
N PRO A 164 -3.13 0.75 24.35
CA PRO A 164 -2.57 0.44 23.04
C PRO A 164 -3.32 -0.73 22.39
N SER A 165 -3.66 -0.55 21.12
CA SER A 165 -4.18 -1.64 20.27
C SER A 165 -3.02 -2.48 19.73
N ASN A 166 -3.07 -3.81 19.94
CA ASN A 166 -1.99 -4.71 19.54
C ASN A 166 -2.41 -5.60 18.37
N TYR A 167 -1.55 -5.65 17.36
CA TYR A 167 -1.74 -6.46 16.16
C TYR A 167 -0.57 -7.42 15.98
N LEU A 168 -0.86 -8.64 15.50
CA LEU A 168 0.14 -9.66 15.20
C LEU A 168 0.17 -9.90 13.69
N ILE A 169 1.18 -9.38 13.02
CA ILE A 169 1.34 -9.45 11.57
C ILE A 169 2.29 -10.59 11.21
N PRO A 170 1.91 -11.51 10.29
CA PRO A 170 2.80 -12.56 9.82
C PRO A 170 4.08 -11.98 9.18
N LYS A 171 5.21 -12.64 9.40
CA LYS A 171 6.49 -12.26 8.79
C LYS A 171 6.39 -12.32 7.25
N GLY A 172 6.91 -11.31 6.58
CA GLY A 172 6.91 -11.24 5.12
C GLY A 172 5.75 -10.46 4.51
N LYS A 173 4.76 -10.05 5.30
CA LYS A 173 3.74 -9.11 4.82
C LYS A 173 4.27 -7.68 4.82
N HIS A 174 3.83 -6.89 3.83
CA HIS A 174 4.21 -5.48 3.72
C HIS A 174 3.41 -4.65 4.73
N ILE A 175 4.13 -3.84 5.50
CA ILE A 175 3.55 -2.93 6.49
C ILE A 175 3.67 -1.52 5.92
N ASN A 176 2.55 -0.80 5.86
CA ASN A 176 2.46 0.51 5.22
C ASN A 176 3.03 1.66 6.06
N PHE A 177 3.42 1.40 7.30
CA PHE A 177 3.91 2.40 8.25
C PHE A 177 5.28 2.05 8.80
N ASN A 178 6.01 3.09 9.19
CA ASN A 178 7.26 2.96 9.94
C ASN A 178 7.02 3.12 11.43
N GLN A 179 8.04 2.73 12.20
CA GLN A 179 8.04 2.99 13.64
C GLN A 179 7.98 4.49 13.90
N GLY A 180 7.06 4.89 14.77
CA GLY A 180 6.89 6.28 15.16
C GLY A 180 5.98 7.11 14.26
N GLU A 181 5.52 6.57 13.14
CA GLU A 181 4.53 7.28 12.29
C GLU A 181 3.16 7.33 12.95
N LYS A 182 2.44 8.41 12.67
CA LYS A 182 1.05 8.58 13.13
C LYS A 182 0.11 7.89 12.14
N ILE A 183 -0.83 7.15 12.66
CA ILE A 183 -1.89 6.49 11.92
C ILE A 183 -3.25 6.98 12.41
N LYS A 184 -4.20 7.09 11.49
CA LYS A 184 -5.59 7.42 11.81
C LYS A 184 -6.45 6.16 11.83
N LYS A 185 -7.51 6.22 12.60
CA LYS A 185 -8.55 5.19 12.61
C LYS A 185 -9.06 4.93 11.20
N GLY A 186 -9.09 3.67 10.80
CA GLY A 186 -9.53 3.27 9.46
C GLY A 186 -8.42 3.14 8.43
N GLU A 187 -7.19 3.55 8.71
CA GLU A 187 -6.07 3.34 7.80
C GLU A 187 -5.58 1.89 7.83
N TYR A 188 -5.05 1.44 6.70
CA TYR A 188 -4.61 0.06 6.52
C TYR A 188 -3.18 -0.13 7.03
N LEU A 189 -3.02 -0.90 8.10
CA LEU A 189 -1.71 -1.35 8.60
C LEU A 189 -1.08 -2.37 7.67
N LEU A 190 -1.91 -3.20 7.07
CA LEU A 190 -1.52 -4.28 6.18
C LEU A 190 -2.43 -4.25 4.96
N ASP A 191 -1.82 -4.31 3.77
CA ASP A 191 -2.57 -4.43 2.53
C ASP A 191 -3.25 -5.80 2.41
N GLY A 192 -4.37 -5.81 1.71
CA GLY A 192 -5.17 -6.99 1.49
C GLY A 192 -6.65 -6.65 1.36
N GLN A 193 -7.50 -7.66 1.38
CA GLN A 193 -8.95 -7.45 1.34
C GLN A 193 -9.46 -7.13 2.75
N PRO A 194 -10.07 -5.94 2.94
CA PRO A 194 -10.67 -5.61 4.22
C PRO A 194 -11.85 -6.53 4.51
N LEU A 195 -12.00 -6.90 5.77
CA LEU A 195 -13.15 -7.67 6.22
C LEU A 195 -14.36 -6.72 6.37
N PRO A 196 -15.53 -7.04 5.77
CA PRO A 196 -16.72 -6.22 5.91
C PRO A 196 -17.12 -5.95 7.36
N HIS A 197 -16.91 -6.94 8.23
CA HIS A 197 -17.18 -6.80 9.66
C HIS A 197 -16.27 -5.77 10.35
N ASP A 198 -15.00 -5.70 9.96
CA ASP A 198 -14.07 -4.70 10.51
C ASP A 198 -14.37 -3.30 9.99
N ILE A 199 -14.74 -3.17 8.71
CA ILE A 199 -15.21 -1.90 8.16
C ILE A 199 -16.42 -1.40 8.94
N LEU A 200 -17.44 -2.26 9.13
CA LEU A 200 -18.64 -1.90 9.89
C LEU A 200 -18.33 -1.48 11.33
N ARG A 201 -17.46 -2.23 12.00
CA ARG A 201 -17.10 -2.00 13.40
C ARG A 201 -16.27 -0.72 13.60
N ILE A 202 -15.33 -0.47 12.68
CA ILE A 202 -14.33 0.60 12.83
C ILE A 202 -14.82 1.90 12.19
N LEU A 203 -15.30 1.82 10.94
CA LEU A 203 -15.66 2.98 10.12
C LEU A 203 -17.17 3.26 10.11
N GLY A 204 -17.99 2.22 10.25
CA GLY A 204 -19.44 2.34 10.29
C GLY A 204 -20.16 1.94 9.01
N ILE A 205 -21.49 2.13 9.00
CA ILE A 205 -22.38 1.64 7.93
C ILE A 205 -22.17 2.35 6.59
N LYS A 206 -21.83 3.63 6.61
CA LYS A 206 -21.63 4.43 5.41
C LYS A 206 -20.46 3.91 4.58
N ASP A 207 -19.32 3.73 5.22
CA ASP A 207 -18.09 3.24 4.60
C ASP A 207 -18.24 1.78 4.14
N LEU A 208 -18.96 0.97 4.91
CA LEU A 208 -19.30 -0.39 4.50
C LEU A 208 -20.15 -0.40 3.22
N THR A 209 -21.14 0.48 3.12
CA THR A 209 -21.98 0.59 1.92
C THR A 209 -21.15 1.02 0.72
N GLU A 210 -20.31 2.02 0.87
CA GLU A 210 -19.39 2.48 -0.17
C GLU A 210 -18.44 1.37 -0.61
N TYR A 211 -17.87 0.64 0.33
CA TYR A 211 -17.04 -0.53 0.04
C TYR A 211 -17.77 -1.58 -0.81
N PHE A 212 -18.99 -1.97 -0.43
CA PHE A 212 -19.76 -2.95 -1.21
C PHE A 212 -20.11 -2.45 -2.61
N VAL A 213 -20.55 -1.20 -2.74
CA VAL A 213 -20.85 -0.61 -4.04
C VAL A 213 -19.62 -0.63 -4.94
N ASN A 214 -18.46 -0.19 -4.42
CA ASN A 214 -17.22 -0.17 -5.18
C ASN A 214 -16.77 -1.58 -5.59
N GLN A 215 -16.85 -2.56 -4.69
CA GLN A 215 -16.47 -3.94 -4.98
C GLN A 215 -17.39 -4.59 -6.03
N VAL A 216 -18.68 -4.39 -5.95
CA VAL A 216 -19.64 -4.90 -6.95
C VAL A 216 -19.41 -4.22 -8.29
N GLN A 217 -19.25 -2.90 -8.31
CA GLN A 217 -18.94 -2.18 -9.55
C GLN A 217 -17.64 -2.66 -10.20
N GLU A 218 -16.60 -2.95 -9.41
CA GLU A 218 -15.34 -3.48 -9.93
C GLU A 218 -15.54 -4.82 -10.63
N VAL A 219 -16.33 -5.73 -10.05
CA VAL A 219 -16.67 -7.02 -10.67
C VAL A 219 -17.35 -6.81 -12.03
N TYR A 220 -18.33 -5.91 -12.11
CA TYR A 220 -19.01 -5.63 -13.37
C TYR A 220 -18.11 -4.94 -14.40
N ARG A 221 -17.28 -4.01 -13.99
CA ARG A 221 -16.29 -3.34 -14.88
C ARG A 221 -15.33 -4.33 -15.51
N LEU A 222 -14.83 -5.30 -14.73
CA LEU A 222 -13.93 -6.35 -15.24
C LEU A 222 -14.62 -7.25 -16.27
N GLN A 223 -15.96 -7.31 -16.29
CA GLN A 223 -16.76 -8.03 -17.27
C GLN A 223 -17.20 -7.15 -18.46
N GLY A 224 -16.70 -5.91 -18.55
CA GLY A 224 -16.99 -5.00 -19.65
C GLY A 224 -18.35 -4.26 -19.53
N VAL A 225 -18.96 -4.29 -18.37
CA VAL A 225 -20.24 -3.60 -18.10
C VAL A 225 -20.00 -2.22 -17.48
#